data_fd34b645ab02245773892b5260f3b8f8
#
_entry.id   fd34b645ab02245773892b5260f3b8f8
#
_cell.length_a   1.000
_cell.length_b   1.000
_cell.length_c   1.000
_cell.angle_alpha   90.00
_cell.angle_beta   90.00
_cell.angle_gamma   90.00
#
_symmetry.space_group_name_H-M   'P 1'
#
loop_
_entity.id
_entity.type
_entity.pdbx_description
1 polymer ?
#
loop_
_entity_poly.entity_id
_entity_poly.type
_entity_poly.pdbx_seq_one_letter_code
_entity_poly.pdbx_strand_id
1 'polypeptide(L)'
;DVAYVDVSNNGSNDIMISYTDGGKTHYAIVNVTLGLNTKAKDYASKSTTINNGMKVIVNAVQTEAMKYTYSTIAASKTTVESNLLATLQDTFQTECITSVIVSVVVQ
;
A
#
# COMPACT_ATOMS: atom_id res chain seq x y z
N ASP A 1 17.95 -2.82 -10.58
CA ASP A 1 16.92 -2.81 -11.61
C ASP A 1 15.53 -2.92 -11.00
N VAL A 2 15.17 -1.85 -10.34
CA VAL A 2 13.87 -1.69 -9.69
C VAL A 2 13.16 -0.51 -10.33
N ALA A 3 11.91 -0.73 -10.73
CA ALA A 3 11.00 0.34 -11.12
C ALA A 3 10.09 0.64 -9.93
N TYR A 4 9.84 1.91 -9.67
CA TYR A 4 8.96 2.33 -8.59
C TYR A 4 7.63 2.82 -9.14
N VAL A 5 6.55 2.40 -8.49
CA VAL A 5 5.19 2.78 -8.85
C VAL A 5 4.51 3.36 -7.63
N ASP A 6 4.10 4.62 -7.73
CA ASP A 6 3.31 5.24 -6.66
C ASP A 6 1.86 4.76 -6.76
N VAL A 7 1.31 4.32 -5.64
CA VAL A 7 -0.10 3.93 -5.59
C VAL A 7 -0.95 5.18 -5.70
N SER A 8 -1.89 5.17 -6.64
CA SER A 8 -2.77 6.30 -6.92
C SER A 8 -4.19 6.00 -6.45
N ASN A 9 -4.74 6.93 -5.69
CA ASN A 9 -6.13 6.93 -5.27
C ASN A 9 -6.85 8.07 -6.01
N ASN A 10 -7.46 7.74 -7.14
CA ASN A 10 -8.17 8.72 -7.98
C ASN A 10 -7.29 9.93 -8.34
N GLY A 11 -6.03 9.66 -8.74
CA GLY A 11 -5.10 10.72 -9.14
C GLY A 11 -4.32 11.37 -8.02
N SER A 12 -4.57 10.98 -6.78
CA SER A 12 -3.82 11.43 -5.61
C SER A 12 -3.00 10.27 -5.04
N ASN A 13 -1.80 10.55 -4.55
CA ASN A 13 -1.01 9.55 -3.83
C ASN A 13 -1.45 9.41 -2.37
N ASP A 14 -2.32 10.29 -1.89
CA ASP A 14 -2.79 10.26 -0.51
C ASP A 14 -3.95 9.28 -0.36
N ILE A 15 -3.81 8.36 0.59
CA ILE A 15 -4.88 7.43 0.97
C ILE A 15 -5.26 7.80 2.41
N MET A 16 -6.47 8.32 2.57
CA MET A 16 -6.94 8.74 3.87
C MET A 16 -7.58 7.58 4.61
N ILE A 17 -7.16 7.39 5.86
CA ILE A 17 -7.71 6.38 6.76
C ILE A 17 -8.40 7.09 7.91
N SER A 18 -9.65 6.72 8.18
CA SER A 18 -10.42 7.27 9.28
C SER A 18 -10.39 6.32 10.47
N TYR A 19 -10.09 6.83 11.64
CA TYR A 19 -10.12 6.08 12.89
C TYR A 19 -11.10 6.73 13.85
N THR A 20 -11.97 5.94 14.46
CA THR A 20 -12.87 6.41 15.49
C THR A 20 -12.31 5.99 16.86
N ASP A 21 -12.12 6.95 17.74
CA ASP A 21 -11.59 6.73 19.07
C ASP A 21 -12.29 7.69 20.05
N GLY A 22 -12.92 7.11 21.07
CA GLY A 22 -13.62 7.90 22.11
C GLY A 22 -14.71 8.81 21.56
N GLY A 23 -15.38 8.38 20.48
CA GLY A 23 -16.43 9.17 19.84
C GLY A 23 -15.90 10.26 18.90
N LYS A 24 -14.58 10.36 18.73
CA LYS A 24 -13.96 11.31 17.81
C LYS A 24 -13.38 10.59 16.61
N THR A 25 -13.40 11.25 15.46
CA THR A 25 -12.78 10.75 14.24
C THR A 25 -11.43 11.43 14.04
N HIS A 26 -10.42 10.60 13.84
CA HIS A 26 -9.06 11.03 13.53
C HIS A 26 -8.65 10.47 12.17
N TYR A 27 -7.63 11.04 11.55
CA TYR A 27 -7.20 10.66 10.23
C TYR A 27 -5.71 10.36 10.19
N ALA A 28 -5.35 9.39 9.37
CA ALA A 28 -3.98 9.19 8.93
C ALA A 28 -3.95 9.29 7.41
N ILE A 29 -2.89 9.87 6.87
CA ILE A 29 -2.65 9.89 5.43
C ILE A 29 -1.54 8.89 5.16
N VAL A 30 -1.82 7.92 4.30
CA VAL A 30 -0.89 6.85 3.93
C VAL A 30 -0.52 7.02 2.47
N ASN A 31 0.78 7.01 2.19
CA ASN A 31 1.31 6.96 0.83
C ASN A 31 2.06 5.66 0.65
N VAL A 32 1.91 5.03 -0.49
CA VAL A 32 2.51 3.74 -0.78
C VAL A 32 3.21 3.77 -2.11
N THR A 33 4.46 3.29 -2.12
CA THR A 33 5.24 3.10 -3.34
C THR A 33 5.63 1.62 -3.43
N LEU A 34 5.44 1.04 -4.60
CA LEU A 34 5.82 -0.35 -4.87
C LEU A 34 7.14 -0.39 -5.62
N GLY A 35 8.03 -1.29 -5.20
CA GLY A 35 9.24 -1.60 -5.96
C GLY A 35 9.01 -2.86 -6.79
N LEU A 36 9.26 -2.78 -8.10
CA LEU A 36 9.08 -3.88 -9.03
C LEU A 36 10.43 -4.29 -9.62
N ASN A 37 10.71 -5.59 -9.62
CA ASN A 37 11.89 -6.14 -10.27
C ASN A 37 11.70 -6.15 -11.79
N THR A 38 12.42 -5.28 -12.50
CA THR A 38 12.30 -5.16 -13.95
C THR A 38 12.85 -6.38 -14.70
N LYS A 39 13.63 -7.21 -14.03
CA LYS A 39 14.20 -8.43 -14.61
C LYS A 39 13.33 -9.67 -14.39
N ALA A 40 12.23 -9.54 -13.64
CA ALA A 40 11.31 -10.64 -13.44
C ALA A 40 10.67 -11.05 -14.78
N LYS A 41 10.49 -12.35 -14.98
CA LYS A 41 9.92 -12.88 -16.24
C LYS A 41 8.54 -12.32 -16.53
N ASP A 42 7.76 -12.05 -15.50
CA ASP A 42 6.40 -11.56 -15.62
C ASP A 42 6.28 -10.04 -15.46
N TYR A 43 7.41 -9.31 -15.41
CA TYR A 43 7.39 -7.87 -15.17
C TYR A 43 6.52 -7.12 -16.17
N ALA A 44 6.68 -7.40 -17.46
CA ALA A 44 5.96 -6.65 -18.50
C ALA A 44 4.44 -6.79 -18.36
N SER A 45 3.95 -8.02 -18.15
CA SER A 45 2.52 -8.26 -17.99
C SER A 45 2.00 -7.79 -16.63
N LYS A 46 2.75 -8.06 -15.56
CA LYS A 46 2.31 -7.72 -14.22
C LYS A 46 2.36 -6.22 -13.93
N SER A 47 3.34 -5.51 -14.48
CA SER A 47 3.36 -4.06 -14.32
C SER A 47 2.11 -3.40 -14.90
N THR A 48 1.62 -3.88 -16.04
CA THR A 48 0.36 -3.40 -16.63
C THR A 48 -0.83 -3.74 -15.72
N THR A 49 -0.91 -4.98 -15.24
CA THR A 49 -1.98 -5.42 -14.35
C THR A 49 -1.99 -4.61 -13.05
N ILE A 50 -0.82 -4.36 -12.48
CA ILE A 50 -0.69 -3.57 -11.25
C ILE A 50 -1.15 -2.12 -11.50
N ASN A 51 -0.71 -1.50 -12.59
CA ASN A 51 -1.11 -0.14 -12.92
C ASN A 51 -2.62 -0.02 -13.17
N ASN A 52 -3.24 -1.05 -13.72
CA ASN A 52 -4.69 -1.10 -13.92
C ASN A 52 -5.45 -1.49 -12.64
N GLY A 53 -4.76 -1.99 -11.62
CA GLY A 53 -5.34 -2.49 -10.39
C GLY A 53 -5.24 -1.53 -9.21
N MET A 54 -5.12 -0.23 -9.42
CA MET A 54 -4.92 0.72 -8.33
C MET A 54 -6.02 0.69 -7.28
N LYS A 55 -7.27 0.52 -7.66
CA LYS A 55 -8.37 0.42 -6.69
C LYS A 55 -8.23 -0.81 -5.78
N VAL A 56 -7.76 -1.91 -6.34
CA VAL A 56 -7.51 -3.14 -5.57
C VAL A 56 -6.40 -2.89 -4.56
N ILE A 57 -5.35 -2.20 -4.96
CA ILE A 57 -4.22 -1.87 -4.08
C ILE A 57 -4.66 -0.91 -2.98
N VAL A 58 -5.37 0.16 -3.32
CA VAL A 58 -5.90 1.11 -2.33
C VAL A 58 -6.77 0.39 -1.30
N ASN A 59 -7.64 -0.51 -1.74
CA ASN A 59 -8.47 -1.30 -0.85
C ASN A 59 -7.62 -2.17 0.09
N ALA A 60 -6.57 -2.79 -0.42
CA ALA A 60 -5.65 -3.59 0.40
C ALA A 60 -4.96 -2.73 1.47
N VAL A 61 -4.54 -1.51 1.10
CA VAL A 61 -3.92 -0.55 2.03
C VAL A 61 -4.90 -0.18 3.14
N GLN A 62 -6.13 0.14 2.78
CA GLN A 62 -7.17 0.50 3.76
C GLN A 62 -7.49 -0.67 4.69
N THR A 63 -7.61 -1.87 4.15
CA THR A 63 -7.86 -3.08 4.94
C THR A 63 -6.72 -3.34 5.91
N GLU A 64 -5.48 -3.22 5.47
CA GLU A 64 -4.32 -3.38 6.35
C GLU A 64 -4.30 -2.32 7.45
N ALA A 65 -4.52 -1.05 7.09
CA ALA A 65 -4.49 0.06 8.04
C ALA A 65 -5.55 -0.07 9.15
N MET A 66 -6.69 -0.69 8.85
CA MET A 66 -7.78 -0.87 9.83
C MET A 66 -7.46 -1.92 10.89
N LYS A 67 -6.36 -2.66 10.77
CA LYS A 67 -5.89 -3.58 11.82
C LYS A 67 -5.25 -2.83 12.99
N TYR A 68 -4.98 -1.56 12.84
CA TYR A 68 -4.30 -0.72 13.82
C TYR A 68 -5.27 0.35 14.35
N THR A 69 -4.77 1.15 15.28
CA THR A 69 -5.50 2.30 15.80
C THR A 69 -4.80 3.59 15.36
N TYR A 70 -5.47 4.72 15.56
CA TYR A 70 -4.87 6.02 15.30
C TYR A 70 -3.53 6.19 16.05
N SER A 71 -3.47 5.73 17.29
CA SER A 71 -2.27 5.87 18.12
C SER A 71 -1.14 4.89 17.77
N THR A 72 -1.42 3.82 17.01
CA THR A 72 -0.44 2.77 16.72
C THR A 72 -0.02 2.69 15.26
N ILE A 73 -0.79 3.24 14.34
CA ILE A 73 -0.54 3.06 12.89
C ILE A 73 0.84 3.56 12.47
N ALA A 74 1.26 4.74 12.92
CA ALA A 74 2.55 5.30 12.51
C ALA A 74 3.73 4.45 12.98
N ALA A 75 3.64 3.90 14.19
CA ALA A 75 4.70 3.02 14.74
C ALA A 75 4.70 1.62 14.11
N SER A 76 3.64 1.28 13.38
CA SER A 76 3.47 -0.06 12.78
C SER A 76 3.90 -0.11 11.31
N LYS A 77 4.55 0.93 10.82
CA LYS A 77 4.92 1.11 9.42
C LYS A 77 5.62 -0.12 8.82
N THR A 78 6.62 -0.65 9.49
CA THR A 78 7.40 -1.80 9.01
C THR A 78 6.53 -3.05 8.87
N THR A 79 5.65 -3.28 9.83
CA THR A 79 4.70 -4.40 9.79
C THR A 79 3.70 -4.22 8.64
N VAL A 80 3.20 -3.00 8.46
CA VAL A 80 2.29 -2.68 7.35
C VAL A 80 2.96 -2.96 6.00
N GLU A 81 4.21 -2.53 5.83
CA GLU A 81 4.98 -2.79 4.61
C GLU A 81 5.12 -4.28 4.32
N SER A 82 5.49 -5.04 5.33
CA SER A 82 5.68 -6.49 5.20
C SER A 82 4.38 -7.22 4.87
N ASN A 83 3.29 -6.86 5.54
CA ASN A 83 1.99 -7.47 5.31
C ASN A 83 1.44 -7.11 3.93
N LEU A 84 1.60 -5.85 3.50
CA LEU A 84 1.16 -5.43 2.18
C LEU A 84 1.95 -6.12 1.07
N LEU A 85 3.25 -6.30 1.26
CA LEU A 85 4.06 -7.02 0.28
C LEU A 85 3.51 -8.43 0.05
N ALA A 86 3.27 -9.16 1.13
CA ALA A 86 2.72 -10.53 1.04
C ALA A 86 1.32 -10.52 0.40
N THR A 87 0.46 -9.60 0.82
CA THR A 87 -0.90 -9.47 0.29
C THR A 87 -0.90 -9.19 -1.22
N LEU A 88 -0.08 -8.25 -1.66
CA LEU A 88 -0.05 -7.84 -3.07
C LEU A 88 0.60 -8.89 -3.95
N GLN A 89 1.65 -9.57 -3.46
CA GLN A 89 2.23 -10.70 -4.17
C GLN A 89 1.19 -11.81 -4.40
N ASP A 90 0.37 -12.09 -3.40
CA ASP A 90 -0.70 -13.07 -3.51
C ASP A 90 -1.83 -12.59 -4.44
N THR A 91 -2.28 -11.35 -4.25
CA THR A 91 -3.37 -10.78 -5.04
C THR A 91 -3.05 -10.77 -6.53
N PHE A 92 -1.83 -10.36 -6.90
CA PHE A 92 -1.40 -10.28 -8.30
C PHE A 92 -0.70 -11.54 -8.79
N GLN A 93 -0.54 -12.55 -7.93
CA GLN A 93 0.12 -13.82 -8.27
C GLN A 93 1.48 -13.58 -8.93
N THR A 94 2.34 -12.81 -8.25
CA THR A 94 3.64 -12.46 -8.79
C THR A 94 4.67 -12.28 -7.67
N GLU A 95 5.91 -12.58 -7.98
CA GLU A 95 7.07 -12.20 -7.17
C GLU A 95 7.77 -10.96 -7.71
N CYS A 96 7.22 -10.36 -8.77
CA CYS A 96 7.76 -9.14 -9.38
C CYS A 96 7.76 -7.96 -8.41
N ILE A 97 6.75 -7.88 -7.52
CA ILE A 97 6.74 -6.88 -6.45
C ILE A 97 7.75 -7.32 -5.39
N THR A 98 8.79 -6.53 -5.19
CA THR A 98 9.88 -6.88 -4.28
C THR A 98 9.93 -6.02 -3.02
N SER A 99 9.25 -4.88 -3.04
CA SER A 99 9.18 -4.03 -1.85
C SER A 99 7.91 -3.19 -1.84
N VAL A 100 7.48 -2.85 -0.65
CA VAL A 100 6.41 -1.89 -0.39
C VAL A 100 6.96 -0.86 0.57
N ILE A 101 6.91 0.40 0.18
CA ILE A 101 7.40 1.52 0.96
C ILE A 101 6.19 2.35 1.39
N VAL A 102 6.04 2.55 2.68
CA VAL A 102 4.86 3.23 3.25
C VAL A 102 5.31 4.49 3.98
N SER A 103 4.57 5.56 3.81
CA SER A 103 4.67 6.78 4.61
C SER A 103 3.34 6.97 5.34
N VAL A 104 3.38 7.28 6.62
CA VAL A 104 2.20 7.53 7.44
C VAL A 104 2.33 8.87 8.11
N VAL A 105 1.34 9.73 7.89
CA VAL A 105 1.24 11.03 8.59
C VAL A 105 -0.09 11.06 9.31
N VAL A 106 -0.05 11.15 10.64
CA VAL A 106 -1.26 11.25 11.46
C VAL A 106 -1.65 12.72 11.65
N GLN A 107 -2.94 12.96 11.70
CA GLN A 107 -3.50 14.30 11.81
C GLN A 107 -4.40 14.46 13.01
#